data_51121a73a7ec881576fc0ed79270cd00
#
_entry.id   51121a73a7ec881576fc0ed79270cd00
#
_cell.length_a   1.000
_cell.length_b   1.000
_cell.length_c   1.000
_cell.angle_alpha   90.00
_cell.angle_beta   90.00
_cell.angle_gamma   90.00
#
_symmetry.space_group_name_H-M   'P 1'
#
loop_
_entity.id
_entity.type
_entity.pdbx_description
1 polymer ?
#
loop_
_entity_poly.entity_id
_entity_poly.type
_entity_poly.pdbx_seq_one_letter_code
_entity_poly.pdbx_strand_id
1 'polypeptide(L)'
;MFHAMGGTGKRLTIGELSRRTGVPVKTIRFYSDEGLLPPAERSQSGYRLYAEEHALRIDLIRTLREAGCGLEAIGRVLRRDMKLEEALRLRLGAVEAHIASLQRVAAALRATIRSGASELDLRRLSMVTKLSNEERRKVIEGFYAKVMDGYPVAHNWVKNMVEASVPDLPDDASAEQLDAWVELATMLEDESFVASMRAGASHFWSKDIDVLALQKIQGEFTRAADDARARGVDPKSEEAMEFVRHFIGKMAAVSGETDEAVTARMRAQYDRRAERYWELVAIMKGQKRPEGQFAGWQWFGEAMRHHLAA
;
A
#
# COMPACT_ATOMS: atom_id res chain seq x y z
N MET A 1 16.80 6.47 -39.61
CA MET A 1 17.74 6.34 -40.74
C MET A 1 18.33 7.71 -41.02
N PHE A 2 19.42 8.12 -40.31
CA PHE A 2 20.14 9.33 -40.61
C PHE A 2 21.42 8.90 -41.37
N HIS A 3 21.29 8.90 -42.67
CA HIS A 3 22.43 8.68 -43.59
C HIS A 3 23.36 9.89 -43.50
N ALA A 4 24.66 9.64 -43.45
CA ALA A 4 25.69 10.64 -43.60
C ALA A 4 25.58 11.24 -45.02
N MET A 5 24.75 12.27 -45.17
CA MET A 5 24.84 13.15 -46.32
C MET A 5 25.87 14.22 -45.96
N GLY A 6 27.02 14.15 -46.61
CA GLY A 6 28.01 15.22 -46.69
C GLY A 6 27.40 16.46 -47.35
N GLY A 7 26.50 17.14 -46.60
CA GLY A 7 25.87 18.37 -47.03
C GLY A 7 26.82 19.54 -46.77
N THR A 8 27.10 20.35 -47.76
CA THR A 8 27.66 21.71 -47.72
C THR A 8 26.75 22.69 -46.98
N GLY A 9 26.23 22.27 -45.80
CA GLY A 9 25.41 23.10 -44.92
C GLY A 9 26.26 24.19 -44.27
N LYS A 10 25.66 25.34 -44.06
CA LYS A 10 26.27 26.50 -43.38
C LYS A 10 26.83 26.06 -42.01
N ARG A 11 28.14 26.31 -41.80
CA ARG A 11 28.78 26.10 -40.51
C ARG A 11 28.43 27.24 -39.57
N LEU A 12 28.06 26.90 -38.35
CA LEU A 12 27.68 27.84 -37.31
C LEU A 12 28.81 27.95 -36.29
N THR A 13 29.13 29.14 -35.90
CA THR A 13 29.95 29.41 -34.72
C THR A 13 29.16 29.04 -33.47
N ILE A 14 29.82 28.85 -32.32
CA ILE A 14 29.16 28.60 -31.03
C ILE A 14 28.17 29.71 -30.65
N GLY A 15 28.48 30.98 -31.00
CA GLY A 15 27.60 32.12 -30.77
C GLY A 15 26.34 32.11 -31.65
N GLU A 16 26.47 31.69 -32.92
CA GLU A 16 25.32 31.54 -33.82
C GLU A 16 24.43 30.37 -33.38
N LEU A 17 25.04 29.24 -32.98
CA LEU A 17 24.30 28.10 -32.43
C LEU A 17 23.56 28.46 -31.13
N SER A 18 24.20 29.21 -30.23
CA SER A 18 23.58 29.73 -29.00
C SER A 18 22.38 30.61 -29.31
N ARG A 19 22.47 31.56 -30.22
CA ARG A 19 21.34 32.41 -30.62
C ARG A 19 20.19 31.61 -31.23
N ARG A 20 20.50 30.59 -32.01
CA ARG A 20 19.50 29.75 -32.70
C ARG A 20 18.74 28.84 -31.74
N THR A 21 19.42 28.28 -30.74
CA THR A 21 18.85 27.31 -29.80
C THR A 21 18.38 27.95 -28.50
N GLY A 22 18.74 29.21 -28.23
CA GLY A 22 18.48 29.85 -26.94
C GLY A 22 19.35 29.32 -25.79
N VAL A 23 20.26 28.40 -26.07
CA VAL A 23 21.12 27.79 -25.04
C VAL A 23 22.40 28.62 -24.86
N PRO A 24 22.78 28.97 -23.61
CA PRO A 24 23.98 29.78 -23.35
C PRO A 24 25.27 29.15 -23.94
N VAL A 25 26.15 29.97 -24.45
CA VAL A 25 27.47 29.55 -25.00
C VAL A 25 28.24 28.67 -24.00
N LYS A 26 28.19 29.01 -22.72
CA LYS A 26 28.83 28.22 -21.64
C LYS A 26 28.30 26.78 -21.60
N THR A 27 26.99 26.62 -21.72
CA THR A 27 26.31 25.29 -21.69
C THR A 27 26.64 24.49 -22.96
N ILE A 28 26.67 25.14 -24.15
CA ILE A 28 27.07 24.49 -25.41
C ILE A 28 28.54 24.03 -25.34
N ARG A 29 29.41 24.86 -24.76
CA ARG A 29 30.82 24.49 -24.55
C ARG A 29 30.94 23.28 -23.65
N PHE A 30 30.20 23.26 -22.50
CA PHE A 30 30.14 22.15 -21.60
C PHE A 30 29.67 20.85 -22.28
N TYR A 31 28.59 20.90 -23.07
CA TYR A 31 28.14 19.72 -23.83
C TYR A 31 29.17 19.23 -24.84
N SER A 32 29.94 20.17 -25.43
CA SER A 32 31.02 19.83 -26.34
C SER A 32 32.18 19.15 -25.62
N ASP A 33 32.55 19.63 -24.44
CA ASP A 33 33.65 19.11 -23.64
C ASP A 33 33.30 17.72 -23.05
N GLU A 34 32.04 17.50 -22.67
CA GLU A 34 31.47 16.20 -22.21
C GLU A 34 31.21 15.22 -23.39
N GLY A 35 31.54 15.59 -24.64
CA GLY A 35 31.34 14.74 -25.81
C GLY A 35 29.87 14.52 -26.21
N LEU A 36 28.92 15.22 -25.59
CA LEU A 36 27.51 15.16 -25.96
C LEU A 36 27.22 15.89 -27.27
N LEU A 37 28.00 16.93 -27.56
CA LEU A 37 27.90 17.79 -28.77
C LEU A 37 29.25 18.01 -29.39
N PRO A 38 29.92 16.99 -29.94
CA PRO A 38 31.22 17.19 -30.58
C PRO A 38 31.08 18.16 -31.75
N PRO A 39 32.00 19.13 -31.94
CA PRO A 39 31.95 20.05 -33.08
C PRO A 39 32.09 19.28 -34.39
N ALA A 40 31.44 19.78 -35.43
CA ALA A 40 31.54 19.18 -36.76
C ALA A 40 32.98 19.32 -37.31
N GLU A 41 33.61 20.46 -37.05
CA GLU A 41 34.98 20.75 -37.43
C GLU A 41 35.57 21.90 -36.59
N ARG A 42 36.83 22.20 -36.76
CA ARG A 42 37.46 23.42 -36.22
C ARG A 42 37.91 24.34 -37.38
N SER A 43 37.72 25.64 -37.18
CA SER A 43 38.24 26.62 -38.13
C SER A 43 39.77 26.58 -38.20
N GLN A 44 40.36 27.24 -39.20
CA GLN A 44 41.81 27.42 -39.28
C GLN A 44 42.40 28.12 -38.04
N SER A 45 41.58 28.95 -37.35
CA SER A 45 41.95 29.62 -36.11
C SER A 45 41.65 28.80 -34.87
N GLY A 46 41.27 27.50 -34.98
CA GLY A 46 40.99 26.56 -33.88
C GLY A 46 39.62 26.66 -33.27
N TYR A 47 38.72 27.55 -33.69
CA TYR A 47 37.38 27.70 -33.17
C TYR A 47 36.47 26.51 -33.56
N ARG A 48 35.62 26.08 -32.64
CA ARG A 48 34.61 25.02 -32.84
C ARG A 48 33.52 25.50 -33.81
N LEU A 49 33.26 24.73 -34.85
CA LEU A 49 32.21 24.95 -35.82
C LEU A 49 31.19 23.80 -35.75
N TYR A 50 29.92 24.14 -35.84
CA TYR A 50 28.80 23.23 -35.70
C TYR A 50 27.98 23.19 -36.98
N ALA A 51 27.38 22.06 -37.29
CA ALA A 51 26.41 21.93 -38.36
C ALA A 51 25.00 22.29 -37.89
N GLU A 52 24.06 22.54 -38.79
CA GLU A 52 22.67 22.87 -38.46
C GLU A 52 21.97 21.79 -37.63
N GLU A 53 22.29 20.53 -37.91
CA GLU A 53 21.75 19.35 -37.16
C GLU A 53 22.12 19.35 -35.68
N HIS A 54 23.15 20.09 -35.25
CA HIS A 54 23.49 20.22 -33.83
C HIS A 54 22.44 21.00 -33.04
N ALA A 55 21.62 21.81 -33.71
CA ALA A 55 20.49 22.46 -33.06
C ALA A 55 19.45 21.41 -32.58
N LEU A 56 19.08 20.44 -33.41
CA LEU A 56 18.20 19.35 -33.07
C LEU A 56 18.80 18.46 -31.96
N ARG A 57 20.12 18.25 -32.01
CA ARG A 57 20.81 17.50 -30.96
C ARG A 57 20.80 18.22 -29.62
N ILE A 58 20.94 19.54 -29.60
CA ILE A 58 20.78 20.36 -28.38
C ILE A 58 19.38 20.28 -27.84
N ASP A 59 18.36 20.36 -28.69
CA ASP A 59 16.95 20.25 -28.25
C ASP A 59 16.67 18.88 -27.62
N LEU A 60 17.18 17.80 -28.20
CA LEU A 60 17.08 16.46 -27.62
C LEU A 60 17.78 16.38 -26.24
N ILE A 61 19.03 16.90 -26.14
CA ILE A 61 19.75 16.94 -24.85
C ILE A 61 18.93 17.69 -23.78
N ARG A 62 18.40 18.87 -24.16
CA ARG A 62 17.60 19.69 -23.24
C ARG A 62 16.35 18.96 -22.77
N THR A 63 15.57 18.39 -23.69
CA THR A 63 14.37 17.63 -23.36
C THR A 63 14.67 16.46 -22.42
N LEU A 64 15.73 15.70 -22.67
CA LEU A 64 16.13 14.61 -21.79
C LEU A 64 16.61 15.09 -20.41
N ARG A 65 17.29 16.25 -20.36
CA ARG A 65 17.69 16.87 -19.09
C ARG A 65 16.49 17.37 -18.30
N GLU A 66 15.51 17.99 -18.96
CA GLU A 66 14.24 18.41 -18.35
C GLU A 66 13.44 17.22 -17.80
N ALA A 67 13.47 16.08 -18.51
CA ALA A 67 12.93 14.83 -18.01
C ALA A 67 13.76 14.23 -16.85
N GLY A 68 14.92 14.81 -16.52
CA GLY A 68 15.80 14.38 -15.42
C GLY A 68 16.71 13.21 -15.77
N CYS A 69 16.96 12.94 -17.05
CA CYS A 69 17.96 11.97 -17.47
C CYS A 69 19.38 12.46 -17.15
N GLY A 70 20.24 11.57 -16.66
CA GLY A 70 21.64 11.86 -16.40
C GLY A 70 22.44 12.04 -17.70
N LEU A 71 23.54 12.81 -17.65
CA LEU A 71 24.40 13.08 -18.84
C LEU A 71 24.96 11.82 -19.46
N GLU A 72 25.29 10.82 -18.64
CA GLU A 72 25.79 9.53 -19.11
C GLU A 72 24.75 8.80 -19.99
N ALA A 73 23.51 8.69 -19.48
CA ALA A 73 22.41 8.06 -20.22
C ALA A 73 22.13 8.81 -21.53
N ILE A 74 22.13 10.15 -21.50
CA ILE A 74 21.99 10.99 -22.71
C ILE A 74 23.10 10.71 -23.67
N GLY A 75 24.36 10.64 -23.20
CA GLY A 75 25.53 10.31 -24.05
C GLY A 75 25.37 8.95 -24.71
N ARG A 76 24.93 7.92 -24.01
CA ARG A 76 24.66 6.58 -24.56
C ARG A 76 23.56 6.61 -25.63
N VAL A 77 22.49 7.36 -25.42
CA VAL A 77 21.42 7.54 -26.42
C VAL A 77 21.96 8.23 -27.68
N LEU A 78 22.72 9.30 -27.49
CA LEU A 78 23.30 10.07 -28.62
C LEU A 78 24.32 9.29 -29.41
N ARG A 79 25.06 8.37 -28.80
CA ARG A 79 26.01 7.45 -29.48
C ARG A 79 25.32 6.18 -30.01
N ARG A 80 24.02 5.99 -29.75
CA ARG A 80 23.23 4.78 -30.09
C ARG A 80 23.65 3.52 -29.31
N ASP A 81 24.33 3.68 -28.19
CA ASP A 81 24.70 2.60 -27.27
C ASP A 81 23.51 2.21 -26.35
N MET A 82 22.46 3.00 -26.37
CA MET A 82 21.20 2.79 -25.65
C MET A 82 20.04 3.32 -26.50
N LYS A 83 18.89 2.61 -26.47
CA LYS A 83 17.67 3.13 -27.08
C LYS A 83 17.06 4.23 -26.22
N LEU A 84 16.46 5.23 -26.86
CA LEU A 84 15.75 6.31 -26.14
C LEU A 84 14.69 5.75 -25.17
N GLU A 85 13.90 4.78 -25.62
CA GLU A 85 12.89 4.11 -24.81
C GLU A 85 13.47 3.49 -23.54
N GLU A 86 14.63 2.85 -23.64
CA GLU A 86 15.33 2.24 -22.50
C GLU A 86 15.75 3.30 -21.47
N ALA A 87 16.34 4.43 -21.94
CA ALA A 87 16.71 5.54 -21.08
C ALA A 87 15.50 6.14 -20.35
N LEU A 88 14.38 6.31 -21.07
CA LEU A 88 13.14 6.82 -20.50
C LEU A 88 12.51 5.84 -19.49
N ARG A 89 12.52 4.53 -19.75
CA ARG A 89 12.05 3.50 -18.81
C ARG A 89 12.88 3.49 -17.53
N LEU A 90 14.19 3.56 -17.62
CA LEU A 90 15.08 3.66 -16.45
C LEU A 90 14.76 4.90 -15.62
N ARG A 91 14.54 6.04 -16.29
CA ARG A 91 14.19 7.28 -15.59
C ARG A 91 12.82 7.21 -14.96
N LEU A 92 11.82 6.65 -15.64
CA LEU A 92 10.48 6.45 -15.12
C LEU A 92 10.52 5.60 -13.84
N GLY A 93 11.18 4.44 -13.86
CA GLY A 93 11.33 3.59 -12.69
C GLY A 93 11.99 4.31 -11.50
N ALA A 94 13.00 5.15 -11.75
CA ALA A 94 13.62 5.96 -10.70
C ALA A 94 12.66 7.01 -10.10
N VAL A 95 11.80 7.61 -10.94
CA VAL A 95 10.76 8.56 -10.48
C VAL A 95 9.69 7.85 -9.67
N GLU A 96 9.20 6.70 -10.15
CA GLU A 96 8.20 5.89 -9.44
C GLU A 96 8.71 5.41 -8.08
N ALA A 97 9.96 4.93 -8.00
CA ALA A 97 10.59 4.57 -6.74
C ALA A 97 10.72 5.76 -5.78
N HIS A 98 11.00 6.96 -6.31
CA HIS A 98 11.05 8.17 -5.48
C HIS A 98 9.67 8.59 -4.97
N ILE A 99 8.63 8.51 -5.81
CA ILE A 99 7.23 8.75 -5.42
C ILE A 99 6.84 7.79 -4.29
N ALA A 100 7.08 6.49 -4.45
CA ALA A 100 6.80 5.49 -3.43
C ALA A 100 7.54 5.80 -2.10
N SER A 101 8.80 6.25 -2.18
CA SER A 101 9.56 6.68 -1.00
C SER A 101 8.91 7.88 -0.30
N LEU A 102 8.48 8.90 -1.05
CA LEU A 102 7.81 10.09 -0.50
C LEU A 102 6.44 9.75 0.11
N GLN A 103 5.71 8.82 -0.48
CA GLN A 103 4.43 8.34 0.07
C GLN A 103 4.62 7.69 1.44
N ARG A 104 5.65 6.85 1.60
CA ARG A 104 6.00 6.24 2.90
C ARG A 104 6.34 7.31 3.96
N VAL A 105 7.13 8.30 3.58
CA VAL A 105 7.46 9.44 4.48
C VAL A 105 6.19 10.19 4.88
N ALA A 106 5.33 10.49 3.92
CA ALA A 106 4.09 11.21 4.19
C ALA A 106 3.15 10.42 5.13
N ALA A 107 3.05 9.09 4.96
CA ALA A 107 2.27 8.23 5.85
C ALA A 107 2.81 8.27 7.29
N ALA A 108 4.14 8.15 7.47
CA ALA A 108 4.77 8.25 8.78
C ALA A 108 4.51 9.61 9.45
N LEU A 109 4.63 10.71 8.69
CA LEU A 109 4.37 12.06 9.21
C LEU A 109 2.90 12.24 9.64
N ARG A 110 1.94 11.81 8.81
CA ARG A 110 0.52 11.88 9.15
C ARG A 110 0.19 11.08 10.42
N ALA A 111 0.72 9.87 10.53
CA ALA A 111 0.52 9.03 11.70
C ALA A 111 1.14 9.66 12.97
N THR A 112 2.36 10.20 12.87
CA THR A 112 3.03 10.91 13.99
C THR A 112 2.23 12.12 14.45
N ILE A 113 1.67 12.92 13.53
CA ILE A 113 0.81 14.06 13.86
C ILE A 113 -0.43 13.60 14.62
N ARG A 114 -1.05 12.50 14.20
CA ARG A 114 -2.23 11.92 14.90
C ARG A 114 -1.91 11.40 16.31
N SER A 115 -0.72 10.87 16.54
CA SER A 115 -0.29 10.34 17.84
C SER A 115 0.23 11.39 18.84
N GLY A 116 0.24 12.68 18.47
CA GLY A 116 0.69 13.74 19.34
C GLY A 116 2.13 14.23 19.08
N ALA A 117 2.73 13.83 17.94
CA ALA A 117 3.99 14.36 17.41
C ALA A 117 5.22 14.13 18.30
N SER A 118 5.39 12.96 18.91
CA SER A 118 6.62 12.60 19.62
C SER A 118 7.74 12.17 18.66
N GLU A 119 9.02 12.41 19.06
CA GLU A 119 10.18 11.96 18.28
C GLU A 119 10.24 10.43 18.20
N LEU A 120 9.87 9.75 19.28
CA LEU A 120 9.86 8.30 19.35
C LEU A 120 8.85 7.70 18.37
N ASP A 121 7.64 8.27 18.30
CA ASP A 121 6.60 7.86 17.35
C ASP A 121 7.06 8.06 15.91
N LEU A 122 7.69 9.19 15.59
CA LEU A 122 8.19 9.43 14.24
C LEU A 122 9.20 8.36 13.81
N ARG A 123 10.13 7.99 14.67
CA ARG A 123 11.12 6.93 14.38
C ARG A 123 10.45 5.58 14.16
N ARG A 124 9.54 5.19 15.08
CA ARG A 124 8.79 3.92 15.00
C ARG A 124 7.95 3.84 13.73
N LEU A 125 7.14 4.84 13.47
CA LEU A 125 6.24 4.85 12.31
C LEU A 125 6.99 4.93 10.98
N SER A 126 8.14 5.63 10.95
CA SER A 126 9.03 5.61 9.80
C SER A 126 9.63 4.23 9.52
N MET A 127 9.90 3.42 10.54
CA MET A 127 10.34 2.03 10.36
C MET A 127 9.20 1.16 9.84
N VAL A 128 8.03 1.26 10.44
CA VAL A 128 6.83 0.47 10.05
C VAL A 128 6.45 0.66 8.58
N THR A 129 6.58 1.88 8.05
CA THR A 129 6.27 2.15 6.64
C THR A 129 7.27 1.55 5.64
N LYS A 130 8.44 1.12 6.11
CA LYS A 130 9.51 0.55 5.26
C LYS A 130 9.52 -0.98 5.25
N LEU A 131 8.69 -1.63 6.06
CA LEU A 131 8.66 -3.09 6.14
C LEU A 131 8.29 -3.70 4.78
N SER A 132 9.00 -4.74 4.40
CA SER A 132 8.65 -5.61 3.29
C SER A 132 7.37 -6.42 3.56
N ASN A 133 6.78 -7.03 2.55
CA ASN A 133 5.61 -7.89 2.74
C ASN A 133 5.90 -9.08 3.67
N GLU A 134 7.12 -9.64 3.62
CA GLU A 134 7.55 -10.70 4.54
C GLU A 134 7.64 -10.21 5.98
N GLU A 135 8.19 -9.03 6.21
CA GLU A 135 8.27 -8.44 7.55
C GLU A 135 6.88 -8.08 8.10
N ARG A 136 5.97 -7.57 7.26
CA ARG A 136 4.55 -7.34 7.62
C ARG A 136 3.86 -8.64 8.01
N ARG A 137 4.11 -9.73 7.27
CA ARG A 137 3.62 -11.07 7.62
C ARG A 137 4.08 -11.47 9.02
N LYS A 138 5.35 -11.30 9.35
CA LYS A 138 5.89 -11.62 10.68
C LYS A 138 5.24 -10.80 11.81
N VAL A 139 4.91 -9.54 11.56
CA VAL A 139 4.15 -8.71 12.53
C VAL A 139 2.78 -9.32 12.82
N ILE A 140 2.05 -9.72 11.78
CA ILE A 140 0.72 -10.34 11.91
C ILE A 140 0.81 -11.74 12.55
N GLU A 141 1.77 -12.55 12.15
CA GLU A 141 2.04 -13.87 12.77
C GLU A 141 2.34 -13.74 14.25
N GLY A 142 3.17 -12.76 14.64
CA GLY A 142 3.48 -12.46 16.04
C GLY A 142 2.26 -12.04 16.86
N PHE A 143 1.35 -11.27 16.28
CA PHE A 143 0.08 -10.92 16.91
C PHE A 143 -0.78 -12.17 17.15
N TYR A 144 -1.03 -13.01 16.14
CA TYR A 144 -1.81 -14.23 16.32
C TYR A 144 -1.15 -15.21 17.27
N ALA A 145 0.18 -15.30 17.28
CA ALA A 145 0.89 -16.11 18.26
C ALA A 145 0.60 -15.65 19.71
N LYS A 146 0.58 -14.34 19.98
CA LYS A 146 0.21 -13.80 21.30
C LYS A 146 -1.24 -14.04 21.66
N VAL A 147 -2.17 -13.82 20.71
CA VAL A 147 -3.60 -14.02 20.93
C VAL A 147 -3.91 -15.49 21.23
N MET A 148 -3.26 -16.42 20.55
CA MET A 148 -3.52 -17.87 20.63
C MET A 148 -2.61 -18.61 21.61
N ASP A 149 -1.73 -17.91 22.31
CA ASP A 149 -0.82 -18.55 23.25
C ASP A 149 -1.55 -19.33 24.36
N GLY A 150 -1.22 -20.62 24.49
CA GLY A 150 -1.83 -21.53 25.45
C GLY A 150 -3.14 -22.18 25.02
N TYR A 151 -3.69 -21.88 23.84
CA TYR A 151 -4.89 -22.53 23.31
C TYR A 151 -4.56 -23.69 22.35
N PRO A 152 -5.32 -24.80 22.37
CA PRO A 152 -5.17 -25.93 21.45
C PRO A 152 -5.76 -25.59 20.07
N VAL A 153 -5.14 -24.62 19.37
CA VAL A 153 -5.67 -24.11 18.10
C VAL A 153 -5.23 -25.02 16.96
N ALA A 154 -6.14 -25.33 16.04
CA ALA A 154 -5.77 -26.01 14.81
C ALA A 154 -4.79 -25.14 14.01
N HIS A 155 -3.62 -25.69 13.71
CA HIS A 155 -2.56 -24.97 12.98
C HIS A 155 -3.06 -24.31 11.68
N ASN A 156 -3.97 -24.98 10.98
CA ASN A 156 -4.58 -24.48 9.75
C ASN A 156 -5.44 -23.23 9.97
N TRP A 157 -6.09 -23.09 11.13
CA TRP A 157 -6.91 -21.89 11.40
C TRP A 157 -6.04 -20.65 11.54
N VAL A 158 -4.98 -20.70 12.34
CA VAL A 158 -4.03 -19.58 12.48
C VAL A 158 -3.43 -19.21 11.13
N LYS A 159 -3.01 -20.20 10.36
CA LYS A 159 -2.49 -19.99 9.00
C LYS A 159 -3.50 -19.26 8.11
N ASN A 160 -4.76 -19.69 8.10
CA ASN A 160 -5.81 -19.06 7.29
C ASN A 160 -6.08 -17.61 7.74
N MET A 161 -6.08 -17.35 9.07
CA MET A 161 -6.25 -16.00 9.61
C MET A 161 -5.09 -15.09 9.24
N VAL A 162 -3.86 -15.57 9.33
CA VAL A 162 -2.67 -14.83 8.88
C VAL A 162 -2.80 -14.51 7.39
N GLU A 163 -3.10 -15.48 6.54
CA GLU A 163 -3.22 -15.27 5.09
C GLU A 163 -4.37 -14.32 4.72
N ALA A 164 -5.47 -14.39 5.47
CA ALA A 164 -6.57 -13.44 5.29
C ALA A 164 -6.18 -12.01 5.68
N SER A 165 -5.27 -11.83 6.63
CA SER A 165 -4.90 -10.54 7.22
C SER A 165 -3.66 -9.91 6.59
N VAL A 166 -2.73 -10.71 6.05
CA VAL A 166 -1.48 -10.18 5.48
C VAL A 166 -1.79 -9.32 4.26
N PRO A 167 -1.36 -8.05 4.28
CA PRO A 167 -1.44 -7.21 3.10
C PRO A 167 -0.30 -7.53 2.15
N ASP A 168 -0.63 -7.75 0.90
CA ASP A 168 0.35 -7.74 -0.19
C ASP A 168 0.38 -6.33 -0.79
N LEU A 169 1.05 -5.41 -0.08
CA LEU A 169 1.14 -4.03 -0.52
C LEU A 169 2.13 -3.92 -1.68
N PRO A 170 1.71 -3.36 -2.82
CA PRO A 170 2.59 -3.12 -3.94
C PRO A 170 3.65 -2.05 -3.61
N ASP A 171 4.72 -1.99 -4.39
CA ASP A 171 5.77 -1.00 -4.21
C ASP A 171 5.27 0.44 -4.35
N ASP A 172 4.22 0.64 -5.15
CA ASP A 172 3.53 1.91 -5.40
C ASP A 172 2.25 2.08 -4.56
N ALA A 173 2.16 1.41 -3.41
CA ALA A 173 1.00 1.47 -2.52
C ALA A 173 0.50 2.90 -2.31
N SER A 174 -0.81 3.09 -2.38
CA SER A 174 -1.43 4.40 -2.19
C SER A 174 -1.20 4.94 -0.76
N ALA A 175 -1.37 6.26 -0.59
CA ALA A 175 -1.30 6.89 0.72
C ALA A 175 -2.29 6.27 1.71
N GLU A 176 -3.50 5.93 1.25
CA GLU A 176 -4.55 5.30 2.06
C GLU A 176 -4.15 3.90 2.51
N GLN A 177 -3.57 3.09 1.63
CA GLN A 177 -3.06 1.76 1.97
C GLN A 177 -1.92 1.80 2.98
N LEU A 178 -1.00 2.76 2.84
CA LEU A 178 0.10 2.95 3.79
C LEU A 178 -0.40 3.45 5.14
N ASP A 179 -1.36 4.38 5.17
CA ASP A 179 -1.99 4.86 6.41
C ASP A 179 -2.73 3.73 7.12
N ALA A 180 -3.45 2.89 6.38
CA ALA A 180 -4.13 1.71 6.92
C ALA A 180 -3.13 0.70 7.53
N TRP A 181 -1.99 0.45 6.86
CA TRP A 181 -0.94 -0.41 7.41
C TRP A 181 -0.37 0.14 8.72
N VAL A 182 -0.05 1.43 8.77
CA VAL A 182 0.50 2.06 9.97
C VAL A 182 -0.48 2.01 11.14
N GLU A 183 -1.77 2.27 10.89
CA GLU A 183 -2.82 2.17 11.90
C GLU A 183 -2.95 0.72 12.40
N LEU A 184 -2.99 -0.25 11.48
CA LEU A 184 -3.05 -1.67 11.83
C LEU A 184 -1.83 -2.09 12.67
N ALA A 185 -0.62 -1.83 12.22
CA ALA A 185 0.59 -2.19 12.94
C ALA A 185 0.63 -1.60 14.36
N THR A 186 0.13 -0.37 14.52
CA THR A 186 -0.01 0.27 15.83
C THR A 186 -1.01 -0.45 16.71
N MET A 187 -2.14 -0.86 16.14
CA MET A 187 -3.18 -1.62 16.85
C MET A 187 -2.69 -3.01 17.30
N LEU A 188 -1.90 -3.69 16.48
CA LEU A 188 -1.34 -5.01 16.79
C LEU A 188 -0.32 -5.01 17.94
N GLU A 189 0.29 -3.85 18.22
CA GLU A 189 1.20 -3.65 19.35
C GLU A 189 0.48 -3.26 20.64
N ASP A 190 -0.80 -2.86 20.57
CA ASP A 190 -1.60 -2.48 21.73
C ASP A 190 -1.95 -3.71 22.58
N GLU A 191 -1.33 -3.81 23.75
CA GLU A 191 -1.54 -4.93 24.68
C GLU A 191 -3.01 -5.07 25.10
N SER A 192 -3.76 -3.95 25.17
CA SER A 192 -5.19 -4.00 25.50
C SER A 192 -6.01 -4.61 24.37
N PHE A 193 -5.63 -4.39 23.12
CA PHE A 193 -6.26 -5.03 21.99
C PHE A 193 -5.92 -6.53 21.90
N VAL A 194 -4.65 -6.88 22.12
CA VAL A 194 -4.22 -8.29 22.21
C VAL A 194 -4.99 -9.02 23.30
N ALA A 195 -5.15 -8.42 24.49
CA ALA A 195 -5.90 -9.00 25.61
C ALA A 195 -7.39 -9.17 25.28
N SER A 196 -8.01 -8.19 24.62
CA SER A 196 -9.39 -8.25 24.15
C SER A 196 -9.62 -9.39 23.16
N MET A 197 -8.76 -9.50 22.14
CA MET A 197 -8.80 -10.56 21.14
C MET A 197 -8.57 -11.94 21.77
N ARG A 198 -7.65 -12.03 22.73
CA ARG A 198 -7.40 -13.25 23.50
C ARG A 198 -8.60 -13.66 24.35
N ALA A 199 -9.29 -12.72 25.00
CA ALA A 199 -10.50 -13.00 25.76
C ALA A 199 -11.61 -13.56 24.86
N GLY A 200 -11.79 -13.01 23.64
CA GLY A 200 -12.67 -13.57 22.62
C GLY A 200 -12.28 -14.98 22.20
N ALA A 201 -10.99 -15.20 21.93
CA ALA A 201 -10.46 -16.50 21.51
C ALA A 201 -10.61 -17.59 22.60
N SER A 202 -10.47 -17.24 23.88
CA SER A 202 -10.50 -18.20 25.00
C SER A 202 -11.76 -19.04 25.04
N HIS A 203 -12.88 -18.46 24.68
CA HIS A 203 -14.16 -19.16 24.66
C HIS A 203 -14.28 -20.11 23.46
N PHE A 204 -13.84 -19.70 22.28
CA PHE A 204 -13.91 -20.52 21.07
C PHE A 204 -12.94 -21.72 21.10
N TRP A 205 -11.88 -21.64 21.89
CA TRP A 205 -10.84 -22.67 21.95
C TRP A 205 -10.77 -23.38 23.29
N SER A 206 -11.84 -23.29 24.11
CA SER A 206 -11.95 -24.11 25.32
C SER A 206 -12.07 -25.59 24.93
N LYS A 207 -11.50 -26.49 25.77
CA LYS A 207 -11.45 -27.94 25.50
C LYS A 207 -12.83 -28.60 25.37
N ASP A 208 -13.89 -27.92 25.82
CA ASP A 208 -15.24 -28.44 25.94
C ASP A 208 -16.17 -28.02 24.78
N ILE A 209 -15.66 -27.31 23.77
CA ILE A 209 -16.48 -26.84 22.64
C ILE A 209 -16.23 -27.66 21.38
N ASP A 210 -17.31 -28.06 20.72
CA ASP A 210 -17.26 -28.68 19.39
C ASP A 210 -16.90 -27.61 18.32
N VAL A 211 -15.60 -27.55 17.99
CA VAL A 211 -15.04 -26.62 17.00
C VAL A 211 -15.70 -26.77 15.62
N LEU A 212 -16.06 -27.99 15.22
CA LEU A 212 -16.71 -28.23 13.91
C LEU A 212 -18.13 -27.68 13.90
N ALA A 213 -18.88 -27.86 14.99
CA ALA A 213 -20.20 -27.27 15.15
C ALA A 213 -20.14 -25.74 15.13
N LEU A 214 -19.16 -25.13 15.81
CA LEU A 214 -18.93 -23.67 15.77
C LEU A 214 -18.61 -23.16 14.36
N GLN A 215 -17.71 -23.80 13.65
CA GLN A 215 -17.38 -23.42 12.28
C GLN A 215 -18.58 -23.49 11.33
N LYS A 216 -19.43 -24.52 11.51
CA LYS A 216 -20.69 -24.66 10.76
C LYS A 216 -21.64 -23.51 11.06
N ILE A 217 -21.84 -23.19 12.34
CA ILE A 217 -22.68 -22.06 12.77
C ILE A 217 -22.14 -20.75 12.18
N GLN A 218 -20.88 -20.46 12.35
CA GLN A 218 -20.25 -19.26 11.76
C GLN A 218 -20.46 -19.15 10.25
N GLY A 219 -20.27 -20.26 9.52
CA GLY A 219 -20.49 -20.29 8.07
C GLY A 219 -21.96 -20.08 7.66
N GLU A 220 -22.91 -20.60 8.42
CA GLU A 220 -24.33 -20.39 8.20
C GLU A 220 -24.73 -18.93 8.47
N PHE A 221 -24.27 -18.37 9.59
CA PHE A 221 -24.60 -16.99 9.96
C PHE A 221 -23.91 -15.95 9.10
N THR A 222 -22.68 -16.18 8.64
CA THR A 222 -22.02 -15.29 7.69
C THR A 222 -22.86 -15.17 6.41
N ARG A 223 -23.27 -16.30 5.83
CA ARG A 223 -24.10 -16.30 4.62
C ARG A 223 -25.46 -15.63 4.83
N ALA A 224 -26.10 -15.89 5.96
CA ALA A 224 -27.39 -15.29 6.29
C ALA A 224 -27.29 -13.78 6.55
N ALA A 225 -26.20 -13.32 7.18
CA ALA A 225 -25.92 -11.89 7.36
C ALA A 225 -25.62 -11.19 6.04
N ASP A 226 -24.86 -11.81 5.14
CA ASP A 226 -24.62 -11.31 3.79
C ASP A 226 -25.93 -11.18 3.00
N ASP A 227 -26.82 -12.17 3.09
CA ASP A 227 -28.15 -12.16 2.46
C ASP A 227 -29.05 -11.05 3.04
N ALA A 228 -29.13 -10.92 4.37
CA ALA A 228 -29.89 -9.86 5.02
C ALA A 228 -29.40 -8.47 4.58
N ARG A 229 -28.09 -8.27 4.54
CA ARG A 229 -27.47 -7.04 4.03
C ARG A 229 -27.81 -6.79 2.55
N ALA A 230 -27.72 -7.82 1.72
CA ALA A 230 -28.02 -7.71 0.27
C ALA A 230 -29.48 -7.34 0.03
N ARG A 231 -30.40 -7.80 0.87
CA ARG A 231 -31.83 -7.44 0.86
C ARG A 231 -32.09 -6.03 1.45
N GLY A 232 -31.08 -5.37 2.02
CA GLY A 232 -31.22 -4.04 2.61
C GLY A 232 -31.94 -4.07 3.97
N VAL A 233 -31.88 -5.18 4.71
CA VAL A 233 -32.45 -5.28 6.06
C VAL A 233 -31.76 -4.28 6.99
N ASP A 234 -32.52 -3.41 7.63
CA ASP A 234 -32.01 -2.46 8.62
C ASP A 234 -31.48 -3.25 9.84
N PRO A 235 -30.22 -3.07 10.24
CA PRO A 235 -29.68 -3.70 11.46
C PRO A 235 -30.47 -3.43 12.74
N LYS A 236 -31.29 -2.37 12.77
CA LYS A 236 -32.12 -1.98 13.91
C LYS A 236 -33.54 -2.54 13.87
N SER A 237 -33.90 -3.26 12.80
CA SER A 237 -35.23 -3.82 12.61
C SER A 237 -35.51 -5.01 13.51
N GLU A 238 -36.79 -5.36 13.61
CA GLU A 238 -37.24 -6.56 14.34
C GLU A 238 -36.70 -7.85 13.69
N GLU A 239 -36.59 -7.88 12.34
CA GLU A 239 -35.97 -8.99 11.60
C GLU A 239 -34.51 -9.18 12.04
N ALA A 240 -33.75 -8.09 12.19
CA ALA A 240 -32.34 -8.15 12.66
C ALA A 240 -32.28 -8.61 14.13
N MET A 241 -33.24 -8.22 14.95
CA MET A 241 -33.35 -8.70 16.34
C MET A 241 -33.60 -10.22 16.41
N GLU A 242 -34.51 -10.74 15.59
CA GLU A 242 -34.76 -12.19 15.50
C GLU A 242 -33.51 -12.94 15.03
N PHE A 243 -32.78 -12.38 14.07
CA PHE A 243 -31.53 -12.94 13.61
C PHE A 243 -30.46 -13.03 14.71
N VAL A 244 -30.31 -11.96 15.51
CA VAL A 244 -29.40 -11.95 16.68
C VAL A 244 -29.81 -12.98 17.71
N ARG A 245 -31.08 -13.07 18.06
CA ARG A 245 -31.59 -14.08 19.00
C ARG A 245 -31.31 -15.50 18.52
N HIS A 246 -31.56 -15.76 17.24
CA HIS A 246 -31.31 -17.09 16.67
C HIS A 246 -29.83 -17.45 16.73
N PHE A 247 -28.92 -16.50 16.46
CA PHE A 247 -27.50 -16.71 16.63
C PHE A 247 -27.13 -17.03 18.08
N ILE A 248 -27.62 -16.25 19.05
CA ILE A 248 -27.36 -16.48 20.47
C ILE A 248 -27.83 -17.88 20.89
N GLY A 249 -29.04 -18.28 20.52
CA GLY A 249 -29.57 -19.61 20.86
C GLY A 249 -28.76 -20.76 20.27
N LYS A 250 -28.22 -20.60 19.01
CA LYS A 250 -27.30 -21.59 18.42
C LYS A 250 -25.97 -21.65 19.17
N MET A 251 -25.44 -20.50 19.55
CA MET A 251 -24.19 -20.42 20.31
C MET A 251 -24.38 -21.03 21.72
N ALA A 252 -25.48 -20.75 22.38
CA ALA A 252 -25.84 -21.31 23.68
C ALA A 252 -25.93 -22.85 23.63
N ALA A 253 -26.59 -23.39 22.60
CA ALA A 253 -26.74 -24.83 22.42
C ALA A 253 -25.37 -25.56 22.22
N VAL A 254 -24.39 -24.94 21.56
CA VAL A 254 -23.06 -25.52 21.34
C VAL A 254 -22.13 -25.34 22.52
N SER A 255 -22.25 -24.23 23.25
CA SER A 255 -21.41 -23.95 24.42
C SER A 255 -21.95 -24.55 25.72
N GLY A 256 -23.23 -25.03 25.74
CA GLY A 256 -23.89 -25.50 26.95
C GLY A 256 -24.25 -24.36 27.95
N GLU A 257 -24.26 -23.11 27.47
CA GLU A 257 -24.59 -21.91 28.24
C GLU A 257 -26.08 -21.54 28.08
N THR A 258 -26.57 -20.61 28.89
CA THR A 258 -27.87 -19.98 28.63
C THR A 258 -27.74 -18.82 27.64
N ASP A 259 -28.83 -18.41 26.99
CA ASP A 259 -28.91 -17.27 26.11
C ASP A 259 -28.43 -15.97 26.78
N GLU A 260 -28.79 -15.80 28.08
CA GLU A 260 -28.37 -14.66 28.89
C GLU A 260 -26.86 -14.67 29.13
N ALA A 261 -26.26 -15.83 29.40
CA ALA A 261 -24.82 -15.97 29.62
C ALA A 261 -24.03 -15.66 28.35
N VAL A 262 -24.48 -16.20 27.19
CA VAL A 262 -23.92 -15.90 25.89
C VAL A 262 -24.03 -14.41 25.59
N THR A 263 -25.19 -13.80 25.81
CA THR A 263 -25.43 -12.36 25.60
C THR A 263 -24.50 -11.50 26.45
N ALA A 264 -24.43 -11.78 27.76
CA ALA A 264 -23.55 -11.04 28.67
C ALA A 264 -22.08 -11.14 28.27
N ARG A 265 -21.64 -12.34 27.89
CA ARG A 265 -20.27 -12.58 27.40
C ARG A 265 -19.97 -11.83 26.10
N MET A 266 -20.89 -11.88 25.14
CA MET A 266 -20.72 -11.15 23.88
C MET A 266 -20.63 -9.64 24.06
N ARG A 267 -21.45 -9.09 24.97
CA ARG A 267 -21.35 -7.67 25.38
C ARG A 267 -19.99 -7.34 26.01
N ALA A 268 -19.53 -8.18 26.94
CA ALA A 268 -18.26 -7.96 27.64
C ALA A 268 -17.01 -8.08 26.72
N GLN A 269 -17.09 -8.93 25.70
CA GLN A 269 -15.98 -9.20 24.78
C GLN A 269 -16.02 -8.37 23.49
N TYR A 270 -17.07 -7.56 23.30
CA TYR A 270 -17.18 -6.73 22.11
C TYR A 270 -16.12 -5.64 22.12
N ASP A 271 -15.25 -5.68 21.12
CA ASP A 271 -14.23 -4.65 20.88
C ASP A 271 -14.39 -4.10 19.47
N ARG A 272 -14.76 -2.82 19.37
CA ARG A 272 -14.92 -2.13 18.09
C ARG A 272 -13.65 -2.12 17.23
N ARG A 273 -12.49 -2.28 17.87
CA ARG A 273 -11.21 -2.36 17.15
C ARG A 273 -11.11 -3.61 16.27
N ALA A 274 -11.83 -4.68 16.60
CA ALA A 274 -11.90 -5.88 15.75
C ALA A 274 -12.59 -5.59 14.40
N GLU A 275 -13.61 -4.73 14.37
CA GLU A 275 -14.22 -4.27 13.12
C GLU A 275 -13.21 -3.41 12.33
N ARG A 276 -12.56 -2.46 13.02
CA ARG A 276 -11.57 -1.58 12.41
C ARG A 276 -10.38 -2.35 11.83
N TYR A 277 -9.94 -3.41 12.49
CA TYR A 277 -8.91 -4.33 12.00
C TYR A 277 -9.22 -4.82 10.58
N TRP A 278 -10.44 -5.33 10.36
CA TRP A 278 -10.83 -5.86 9.06
C TRP A 278 -11.08 -4.78 7.99
N GLU A 279 -11.54 -3.60 8.40
CA GLU A 279 -11.60 -2.44 7.50
C GLU A 279 -10.21 -2.06 6.98
N LEU A 280 -9.22 -2.02 7.87
CA LEU A 280 -7.84 -1.71 7.51
C LEU A 280 -7.26 -2.77 6.56
N VAL A 281 -7.52 -4.05 6.84
CA VAL A 281 -7.12 -5.15 5.94
C VAL A 281 -7.75 -4.99 4.55
N ALA A 282 -9.03 -4.64 4.46
CA ALA A 282 -9.72 -4.42 3.19
C ALA A 282 -9.11 -3.23 2.42
N ILE A 283 -8.86 -2.11 3.08
CA ILE A 283 -8.21 -0.93 2.47
C ILE A 283 -6.83 -1.32 1.90
N MET A 284 -6.03 -2.06 2.68
CA MET A 284 -4.71 -2.50 2.23
C MET A 284 -4.77 -3.41 1.00
N LYS A 285 -5.83 -4.21 0.86
CA LYS A 285 -6.09 -5.05 -0.32
C LYS A 285 -6.71 -4.28 -1.50
N GLY A 286 -6.81 -2.95 -1.41
CA GLY A 286 -7.39 -2.12 -2.47
C GLY A 286 -8.91 -2.20 -2.60
N GLN A 287 -9.60 -2.73 -1.59
CA GLN A 287 -11.05 -2.83 -1.53
C GLN A 287 -11.62 -1.53 -0.95
N LYS A 288 -12.60 -0.93 -1.60
CA LYS A 288 -13.24 0.32 -1.12
C LYS A 288 -14.09 0.13 0.14
N ARG A 289 -14.52 -1.09 0.40
CA ARG A 289 -15.18 -1.58 1.64
C ARG A 289 -14.87 -3.06 1.75
N PRO A 290 -14.97 -3.66 2.95
CA PRO A 290 -14.93 -5.11 3.05
C PRO A 290 -16.06 -5.70 2.19
N GLU A 291 -15.73 -6.12 0.97
CA GLU A 291 -16.64 -6.84 0.10
C GLU A 291 -16.49 -8.32 0.38
N GLY A 292 -17.61 -9.06 0.37
CA GLY A 292 -17.65 -10.49 0.63
C GLY A 292 -17.77 -10.82 2.12
N GLN A 293 -17.04 -11.81 2.57
CA GLN A 293 -17.19 -12.51 3.87
C GLN A 293 -17.25 -11.60 5.12
N PHE A 294 -16.78 -10.35 5.05
CA PHE A 294 -16.75 -9.40 6.18
C PHE A 294 -17.89 -8.38 6.16
N ALA A 295 -18.56 -8.18 5.05
CA ALA A 295 -19.63 -7.19 4.96
C ALA A 295 -20.88 -7.60 5.75
N GLY A 296 -21.19 -8.90 5.76
CA GLY A 296 -22.23 -9.47 6.62
C GLY A 296 -21.89 -9.35 8.10
N TRP A 297 -20.62 -9.50 8.46
CA TRP A 297 -20.17 -9.33 9.85
C TRP A 297 -20.32 -7.88 10.34
N GLN A 298 -20.11 -6.87 9.50
CA GLN A 298 -20.37 -5.48 9.87
C GLN A 298 -21.85 -5.23 10.14
N TRP A 299 -22.72 -5.71 9.23
CA TRP A 299 -24.17 -5.64 9.44
C TRP A 299 -24.59 -6.34 10.72
N PHE A 300 -24.08 -7.55 10.97
CA PHE A 300 -24.34 -8.30 12.17
C PHE A 300 -23.81 -7.61 13.44
N GLY A 301 -22.60 -7.05 13.40
CA GLY A 301 -22.03 -6.27 14.51
C GLY A 301 -22.87 -5.05 14.85
N GLU A 302 -23.46 -4.36 13.86
CA GLU A 302 -24.37 -3.25 14.08
C GLU A 302 -25.71 -3.71 14.70
N ALA A 303 -26.26 -4.83 14.22
CA ALA A 303 -27.46 -5.45 14.78
C ALA A 303 -27.23 -5.89 16.24
N MET A 304 -26.11 -6.57 16.50
CA MET A 304 -25.69 -6.96 17.85
C MET A 304 -25.60 -5.76 18.81
N ARG A 305 -24.90 -4.70 18.38
CA ARG A 305 -24.78 -3.47 19.19
C ARG A 305 -26.13 -2.89 19.56
N HIS A 306 -27.03 -2.80 18.58
CA HIS A 306 -28.35 -2.19 18.80
C HIS A 306 -29.21 -3.05 19.73
N HIS A 307 -29.33 -4.35 19.48
CA HIS A 307 -30.26 -5.23 20.18
C HIS A 307 -29.69 -5.83 21.46
N LEU A 308 -28.36 -5.80 21.67
CA LEU A 308 -27.74 -6.19 22.94
C LEU A 308 -27.40 -5.02 23.85
N ALA A 309 -27.52 -3.76 23.39
CA ALA A 309 -27.27 -2.58 24.23
C ALA A 309 -28.43 -2.22 25.17
N ALA A 310 -29.60 -2.83 24.99
CA ALA A 310 -30.80 -2.59 25.77
C ALA A 310 -30.83 -3.42 27.08
#